data_bf08c4d2d43455f3231e6523ba7b3541
#
_entry.id   bf08c4d2d43455f3231e6523ba7b3541
#
_cell.length_a   1.000
_cell.length_b   1.000
_cell.length_c   1.000
_cell.angle_alpha   90.00
_cell.angle_beta   90.00
_cell.angle_gamma   90.00
#
_symmetry.space_group_name_H-M   'P 1'
#
loop_
_entity.id
_entity.type
_entity.pdbx_description
1 polymer ?
#
loop_
_entity_poly.entity_id
_entity_poly.type
_entity_poly.pdbx_seq_one_letter_code
_entity_poly.pdbx_strand_id
1 'polypeptide(L)'
;MNKKTQTALVAVTMAAGLLVGASAPSAAGQCGRASWYALHSRTANGERMNPSAMTAAHRSLPFGTKLKVTNQNNGRSVIVRINDRGPFIKGRVLDLSKGAAGQLGFIGSGHTSVCMARV
;
A
#
# COMPACT_ATOMS: atom_id res chain seq x y z
N MET A 1 51.09 19.89 2.64
CA MET A 1 50.67 19.62 2.93
C MET A 1 49.95 19.27 2.94
N ASN A 2 49.68 19.33 2.83
CA ASN A 2 48.98 18.94 2.91
C ASN A 2 48.38 18.27 2.80
N LYS A 3 48.33 18.24 2.61
CA LYS A 3 47.68 17.71 2.44
C LYS A 3 47.12 16.95 2.70
N LYS A 4 47.25 17.09 2.87
CA LYS A 4 46.63 16.45 3.19
C LYS A 4 45.72 16.15 3.51
N THR A 5 45.56 16.31 3.68
CA THR A 5 44.61 16.17 4.03
C THR A 5 43.65 15.92 3.90
N GLN A 6 43.50 15.85 3.62
CA GLN A 6 42.52 15.75 3.52
C GLN A 6 41.87 14.98 3.37
N THR A 7 41.97 14.70 3.10
CA THR A 7 41.23 14.11 2.89
C THR A 7 40.51 13.36 3.22
N ALA A 8 40.53 13.04 3.17
CA ALA A 8 39.78 12.32 3.51
C ALA A 8 38.76 12.28 3.89
N LEU A 9 38.83 12.66 3.92
CA LEU A 9 37.81 12.71 4.26
C LEU A 9 36.89 12.47 3.95
N VAL A 10 36.97 12.55 3.63
CA VAL A 10 36.04 12.63 3.34
C VAL A 10 35.39 11.62 3.03
N ALA A 11 35.58 11.31 2.72
CA ALA A 11 34.95 10.42 2.36
C ALA A 11 34.17 9.81 3.12
N VAL A 12 34.42 9.96 3.45
CA VAL A 12 33.63 9.64 4.08
C VAL A 12 32.51 9.70 4.19
N THR A 13 32.39 9.93 4.17
CA THR A 13 31.38 10.12 4.41
C THR A 13 30.48 9.72 3.95
N MET A 14 30.38 9.80 3.60
CA MET A 14 29.47 9.67 3.15
C MET A 14 28.92 8.58 2.99
N ALA A 15 29.22 8.31 2.53
CA ALA A 15 28.88 7.10 2.22
C ALA A 15 27.96 6.72 3.18
N ALA A 16 28.26 7.02 4.09
CA ALA A 16 27.51 6.66 5.05
C ALA A 16 26.18 6.93 4.79
N GLY A 17 26.03 8.00 4.58
CA GLY A 17 24.73 8.37 4.48
C GLY A 17 23.88 7.54 3.70
N LEU A 18 24.31 7.04 2.81
CA LEU A 18 23.53 6.41 2.02
C LEU A 18 22.78 5.40 2.55
N LEU A 19 23.25 4.80 3.18
CA LEU A 19 22.63 3.77 3.62
C LEU A 19 21.40 4.18 4.03
N VAL A 20 21.31 5.20 4.34
CA VAL A 20 20.23 5.70 4.69
C VAL A 20 19.20 5.29 3.87
N GLY A 21 19.44 5.29 2.77
CA GLY A 21 18.41 5.02 1.91
C GLY A 21 17.82 3.75 2.32
N ALA A 22 18.50 3.05 2.96
CA ALA A 22 18.04 1.79 3.34
C ALA A 22 16.72 1.89 4.00
N SER A 23 16.44 2.95 4.60
CA SER A 23 15.20 2.99 5.31
C SER A 23 14.04 3.09 4.34
N ALA A 24 14.31 3.44 3.14
CA ALA A 24 13.25 3.58 2.21
C ALA A 24 12.40 2.34 2.06
N PRO A 25 12.96 1.20 2.05
CA PRO A 25 12.22 0.00 1.85
C PRO A 25 11.07 -0.14 2.81
N SER A 26 11.24 0.34 3.98
CA SER A 26 10.20 0.16 4.94
C SER A 26 8.92 0.83 4.49
N ALA A 27 9.01 1.75 3.58
CA ALA A 27 7.82 2.45 3.16
C ALA A 27 7.05 1.62 2.15
N ALA A 28 7.64 0.61 1.64
CA ALA A 28 7.01 -0.17 0.62
C ALA A 28 5.78 -0.89 1.12
N GLY A 29 5.70 -1.13 2.38
CA GLY A 29 4.52 -1.77 2.88
C GLY A 29 4.41 -3.23 2.48
N GLN A 30 3.28 -3.62 1.95
CA GLN A 30 2.91 -5.01 1.79
C GLN A 30 2.46 -5.30 0.37
N CYS A 31 2.79 -6.48 -0.13
CA CYS A 31 2.29 -6.94 -1.42
C CYS A 31 1.52 -8.24 -1.23
N GLY A 32 0.61 -8.52 -2.13
CA GLY A 32 -0.16 -9.75 -2.10
C GLY A 32 -1.33 -9.65 -3.05
N ARG A 33 -2.29 -10.56 -2.88
CA ARG A 33 -3.44 -10.55 -3.77
C ARG A 33 -4.56 -9.72 -3.17
N ALA A 34 -5.29 -9.07 -4.03
CA ALA A 34 -6.46 -8.29 -3.66
C ALA A 34 -7.67 -8.78 -4.45
N SER A 35 -8.84 -8.64 -3.86
CA SER A 35 -10.09 -8.85 -4.57
C SER A 35 -10.98 -7.65 -4.24
N TRP A 36 -12.24 -7.66 -4.71
CA TRP A 36 -13.17 -6.58 -4.42
C TRP A 36 -14.52 -7.12 -3.96
N TYR A 37 -15.25 -6.28 -3.31
CA TYR A 37 -16.60 -6.62 -2.86
C TYR A 37 -17.51 -5.41 -2.97
N ALA A 38 -18.82 -5.67 -3.04
CA ALA A 38 -19.82 -4.63 -3.21
C ALA A 38 -21.05 -4.98 -2.36
N LEU A 39 -20.97 -4.67 -1.09
CA LEU A 39 -22.06 -4.91 -0.16
C LEU A 39 -22.61 -3.58 0.29
N HIS A 40 -23.81 -3.61 0.84
CA HIS A 40 -24.45 -2.42 1.39
C HIS A 40 -24.66 -2.55 2.90
N SER A 41 -23.98 -3.51 3.52
CA SER A 41 -24.06 -3.73 4.96
C SER A 41 -23.07 -2.82 5.68
N ARG A 42 -23.05 -2.89 7.00
CA ARG A 42 -22.09 -2.10 7.76
C ARG A 42 -20.73 -2.74 7.70
N THR A 43 -19.73 -1.89 7.66
CA THR A 43 -18.33 -2.34 7.73
C THR A 43 -17.94 -2.48 9.20
N ALA A 44 -16.74 -3.00 9.43
CA ALA A 44 -16.27 -3.24 10.79
C ALA A 44 -16.13 -1.97 11.60
N ASN A 45 -15.87 -0.83 10.95
CA ASN A 45 -15.76 0.44 11.67
C ASN A 45 -17.13 1.11 11.92
N GLY A 46 -18.22 0.47 11.50
CA GLY A 46 -19.55 0.97 11.75
C GLY A 46 -20.18 1.77 10.62
N GLU A 47 -19.45 2.12 9.59
CA GLU A 47 -20.03 2.85 8.47
C GLU A 47 -20.81 1.89 7.59
N ARG A 48 -21.75 2.43 6.83
CA ARG A 48 -22.41 1.63 5.82
C ARG A 48 -21.48 1.55 4.62
N MET A 49 -21.28 0.34 4.11
CA MET A 49 -20.42 0.13 2.95
C MET A 49 -21.00 0.85 1.73
N ASN A 50 -20.18 1.65 1.08
CA ASN A 50 -20.52 2.33 -0.17
C ASN A 50 -19.60 1.79 -1.27
N PRO A 51 -20.12 0.95 -2.18
CA PRO A 51 -19.28 0.34 -3.22
C PRO A 51 -18.57 1.36 -4.11
N SER A 52 -19.08 2.58 -4.21
CA SER A 52 -18.45 3.59 -5.06
C SER A 52 -17.34 4.37 -4.35
N ALA A 53 -17.22 4.26 -3.06
CA ALA A 53 -16.18 4.99 -2.32
C ALA A 53 -14.84 4.28 -2.43
N MET A 54 -13.77 5.03 -2.24
CA MET A 54 -12.42 4.47 -2.31
C MET A 54 -12.04 3.92 -0.93
N THR A 55 -12.48 2.72 -0.63
CA THR A 55 -12.26 2.09 0.67
C THR A 55 -11.82 0.66 0.51
N ALA A 56 -11.33 0.07 1.60
CA ALA A 56 -10.84 -1.29 1.59
C ALA A 56 -10.90 -1.93 2.98
N ALA A 57 -10.86 -3.25 2.99
CA ALA A 57 -10.74 -4.04 4.20
C ALA A 57 -9.31 -4.54 4.32
N HIS A 58 -8.76 -4.47 5.52
CA HIS A 58 -7.44 -5.00 5.86
C HIS A 58 -7.55 -5.68 7.23
N ARG A 59 -6.73 -6.73 7.42
CA ARG A 59 -6.85 -7.51 8.66
C ARG A 59 -6.49 -6.75 9.92
N SER A 60 -5.54 -5.85 9.86
CA SER A 60 -5.01 -5.26 11.08
C SER A 60 -4.70 -3.76 11.04
N LEU A 61 -4.59 -3.15 9.89
CA LEU A 61 -4.28 -1.72 9.85
C LEU A 61 -5.40 -0.92 10.52
N PRO A 62 -5.06 0.12 11.25
CA PRO A 62 -6.09 0.93 11.93
C PRO A 62 -7.10 1.49 10.95
N PHE A 63 -8.36 1.58 11.38
CA PHE A 63 -9.38 2.23 10.56
C PHE A 63 -8.98 3.68 10.30
N GLY A 64 -9.20 4.14 9.09
CA GLY A 64 -8.80 5.47 8.69
C GLY A 64 -7.43 5.52 8.02
N THR A 65 -6.67 4.44 8.09
CA THR A 65 -5.36 4.37 7.41
C THR A 65 -5.57 4.54 5.91
N LYS A 66 -4.78 5.41 5.31
CA LYS A 66 -4.82 5.58 3.86
C LYS A 66 -3.65 4.86 3.22
N LEU A 67 -3.96 4.14 2.17
CA LEU A 67 -2.98 3.35 1.43
C LEU A 67 -3.00 3.73 -0.03
N LYS A 68 -1.81 3.83 -0.62
CA LYS A 68 -1.70 3.87 -2.06
C LYS A 68 -1.57 2.43 -2.50
N VAL A 69 -2.52 1.97 -3.30
CA VAL A 69 -2.56 0.60 -3.79
C VAL A 69 -2.22 0.61 -5.27
N THR A 70 -1.25 -0.19 -5.66
CA THR A 70 -0.83 -0.28 -7.06
C THR A 70 -1.11 -1.67 -7.59
N ASN A 71 -1.82 -1.74 -8.72
CA ASN A 71 -2.07 -3.00 -9.41
C ASN A 71 -0.81 -3.38 -10.18
N GLN A 72 -0.19 -4.50 -9.81
CA GLN A 72 1.07 -4.92 -10.39
C GLN A 72 0.93 -5.38 -11.84
N ASN A 73 -0.27 -5.68 -12.29
CA ASN A 73 -0.49 -6.14 -13.66
C ASN A 73 -0.59 -5.01 -14.68
N ASN A 74 -0.95 -3.81 -14.25
CA ASN A 74 -1.11 -2.69 -15.18
C ASN A 74 -0.51 -1.36 -14.69
N GLY A 75 0.03 -1.33 -13.47
CA GLY A 75 0.67 -0.13 -12.94
C GLY A 75 -0.26 0.95 -12.43
N ARG A 76 -1.57 0.75 -12.49
CA ARG A 76 -2.51 1.75 -11.99
C ARG A 76 -2.49 1.81 -10.48
N SER A 77 -2.75 2.97 -9.93
CA SER A 77 -2.77 3.18 -8.48
C SER A 77 -4.02 3.92 -8.05
N VAL A 78 -4.38 3.73 -6.80
CA VAL A 78 -5.50 4.46 -6.20
C VAL A 78 -5.21 4.58 -4.70
N ILE A 79 -5.72 5.63 -4.08
CA ILE A 79 -5.62 5.78 -2.63
C ILE A 79 -6.94 5.36 -2.03
N VAL A 80 -6.88 4.45 -1.04
CA VAL A 80 -8.06 3.96 -0.35
C VAL A 80 -7.93 4.17 1.14
N ARG A 81 -9.06 4.18 1.83
CA ARG A 81 -9.13 4.33 3.29
C ARG A 81 -9.59 3.00 3.87
N ILE A 82 -8.91 2.52 4.89
CA ILE A 82 -9.31 1.27 5.56
C ILE A 82 -10.50 1.53 6.46
N ASN A 83 -11.58 0.80 6.24
CA ASN A 83 -12.79 0.92 7.05
C ASN A 83 -13.39 -0.43 7.44
N ASP A 84 -12.77 -1.52 7.08
CA ASP A 84 -13.33 -2.84 7.32
C ASP A 84 -12.22 -3.84 7.65
N ARG A 85 -12.60 -5.03 8.07
CA ARG A 85 -11.69 -6.11 8.43
C ARG A 85 -11.80 -7.28 7.46
N GLY A 86 -10.67 -7.90 7.18
CA GLY A 86 -10.49 -8.97 6.22
C GLY A 86 -9.48 -8.53 5.19
N PRO A 87 -9.23 -9.37 4.21
CA PRO A 87 -9.76 -10.70 4.01
C PRO A 87 -9.08 -11.74 4.91
N PHE A 88 -9.78 -12.83 5.16
CA PHE A 88 -9.24 -13.90 6.00
C PHE A 88 -8.95 -15.13 5.16
N ILE A 89 -8.57 -14.92 3.92
CA ILE A 89 -8.20 -15.97 2.98
C ILE A 89 -6.70 -15.91 2.76
N LYS A 90 -6.05 -17.06 2.84
CA LYS A 90 -4.61 -17.12 2.70
C LYS A 90 -4.16 -16.53 1.37
N GLY A 91 -3.14 -15.71 1.42
CA GLY A 91 -2.59 -15.07 0.23
C GLY A 91 -3.28 -13.78 -0.17
N ARG A 92 -4.44 -13.49 0.41
CA ARG A 92 -5.14 -12.24 0.14
C ARG A 92 -4.85 -11.24 1.24
N VAL A 93 -4.46 -10.05 0.84
CA VAL A 93 -4.07 -9.01 1.80
C VAL A 93 -5.04 -7.85 1.85
N LEU A 94 -5.90 -7.70 0.86
CA LEU A 94 -6.76 -6.55 0.76
C LEU A 94 -8.05 -6.90 0.02
N ASP A 95 -9.18 -6.42 0.51
CA ASP A 95 -10.44 -6.47 -0.22
C ASP A 95 -10.86 -5.04 -0.51
N LEU A 96 -10.94 -4.68 -1.78
CA LEU A 96 -11.21 -3.33 -2.20
C LEU A 96 -12.68 -3.11 -2.50
N SER A 97 -13.14 -1.88 -2.37
CA SER A 97 -14.48 -1.54 -2.86
C SER A 97 -14.53 -1.73 -4.38
N LYS A 98 -15.71 -1.91 -4.93
CA LYS A 98 -15.87 -2.06 -6.37
C LYS A 98 -15.34 -0.81 -7.08
N GLY A 99 -15.58 0.38 -6.52
CA GLY A 99 -15.09 1.61 -7.13
C GLY A 99 -13.56 1.66 -7.20
N ALA A 100 -12.89 1.23 -6.14
CA ALA A 100 -11.44 1.18 -6.15
C ALA A 100 -10.94 0.14 -7.16
N ALA A 101 -11.58 -1.01 -7.23
CA ALA A 101 -11.22 -2.04 -8.20
C ALA A 101 -11.41 -1.54 -9.64
N GLY A 102 -12.43 -0.73 -9.87
CA GLY A 102 -12.65 -0.13 -11.18
C GLY A 102 -11.53 0.81 -11.56
N GLN A 103 -11.07 1.61 -10.62
CA GLN A 103 -9.95 2.51 -10.85
C GLN A 103 -8.67 1.72 -11.13
N LEU A 104 -8.51 0.58 -10.47
CA LEU A 104 -7.34 -0.26 -10.67
C LEU A 104 -7.46 -1.18 -11.88
N GLY A 105 -8.64 -1.27 -12.47
CA GLY A 105 -8.83 -2.01 -13.71
C GLY A 105 -8.93 -3.52 -13.57
N PHE A 106 -9.46 -4.04 -12.46
CA PHE A 106 -9.58 -5.50 -12.32
C PHE A 106 -10.98 -6.00 -11.94
N ILE A 107 -12.02 -5.22 -12.27
CA ILE A 107 -13.39 -5.68 -12.01
C ILE A 107 -13.63 -7.03 -12.68
N GLY A 108 -13.25 -7.15 -13.94
CA GLY A 108 -13.54 -8.36 -14.69
C GLY A 108 -12.84 -9.60 -14.17
N SER A 109 -11.59 -9.48 -13.79
CA SER A 109 -10.85 -10.63 -13.28
C SER A 109 -11.21 -10.97 -11.84
N GLY A 110 -11.73 -10.02 -11.10
CA GLY A 110 -12.15 -10.25 -9.72
C GLY A 110 -11.02 -10.18 -8.70
N HIS A 111 -9.79 -10.35 -9.12
CA HIS A 111 -8.62 -10.28 -8.24
C HIS A 111 -7.37 -9.90 -9.03
N THR A 112 -6.36 -9.44 -8.34
CA THR A 112 -5.10 -9.07 -8.97
C THR A 112 -4.00 -9.02 -7.90
N SER A 113 -2.76 -8.95 -8.35
CA SER A 113 -1.64 -8.76 -7.45
C SER A 113 -1.44 -7.27 -7.23
N VAL A 114 -1.30 -6.86 -5.98
CA VAL A 114 -1.10 -5.45 -5.64
C VAL A 114 0.06 -5.29 -4.67
N CYS A 115 0.62 -4.09 -4.64
CA CYS A 115 1.47 -3.65 -3.55
C CYS A 115 0.84 -2.40 -2.97
N MET A 116 0.96 -2.22 -1.66
CA MET A 116 0.37 -1.08 -0.99
C MET A 116 1.34 -0.45 -0.02
N ALA A 117 1.23 0.84 0.15
CA ALA A 117 2.06 1.61 1.06
C ALA A 117 1.22 2.69 1.70
N ARG A 118 1.52 3.03 2.95
CA ARG A 118 0.82 4.13 3.62
C ARG A 118 1.20 5.46 3.00
N VAL A 119 0.24 6.34 2.93
CA VAL A 119 0.48 7.69 2.44
C VAL A 119 0.35 8.71 3.55
#